data_17385aabbf25dbae26b47408d9749ac9
#
_entry.id   17385aabbf25dbae26b47408d9749ac9
#
_cell.length_a   1.000
_cell.length_b   1.000
_cell.length_c   1.000
_cell.angle_alpha   90.00
_cell.angle_beta   90.00
_cell.angle_gamma   90.00
#
_symmetry.space_group_name_H-M   'P 1'
#
loop_
_entity.id
_entity.type
_entity.pdbx_description
1 polymer ?
#
loop_
_entity_poly.entity_id
_entity_poly.type
_entity_poly.pdbx_seq_one_letter_code
_entity_poly.pdbx_strand_id
1 'polypeptide(L)'
;MRSTLFCFRPSLAAILATVLLVGLPAPAAAGDDGLRLPPTGHTLLNLSASERMTLPQDLLGASLRVESRSADPRKVQDDINKAMTAALALTKAVAVVKTTTGSYQVYEQRLERNVRLWQGQQSLQLESKDSAALLDLAGRLQGLGFVMSGMNWSLSPERAESVRDELMVKALGKLRAKAALVARTLGKSGYELTDINLQGIPQPMPMYSAARMEMAVASDSAVAPPVAEAGETEVTVGVSARAMLKP
;
A
#
# COMPACT_ATOMS: atom_id res chain seq x y z
N MET A 1 51.68 -49.71 24.79
CA MET A 1 53.07 -49.65 25.28
C MET A 1 53.38 -48.27 25.79
N ARG A 2 53.80 -48.19 27.05
CA ARG A 2 54.54 -47.13 27.77
C ARG A 2 53.77 -45.76 27.88
N SER A 3 53.09 -45.44 29.03
CA SER A 3 53.66 -45.10 30.36
C SER A 3 54.72 -44.00 30.32
N THR A 4 54.38 -42.83 30.85
CA THR A 4 55.19 -42.23 31.92
C THR A 4 54.39 -41.16 32.66
N LEU A 5 54.13 -41.40 33.92
CA LEU A 5 53.83 -40.44 34.98
C LEU A 5 55.02 -39.48 35.15
N PHE A 6 54.70 -38.22 35.47
CA PHE A 6 55.57 -37.47 36.39
C PHE A 6 54.73 -36.53 37.28
N CYS A 7 54.84 -36.81 38.54
CA CYS A 7 54.38 -36.10 39.72
C CYS A 7 55.36 -34.97 40.05
N PHE A 8 54.94 -33.77 40.41
CA PHE A 8 55.61 -33.03 41.48
C PHE A 8 54.74 -31.94 42.06
N ARG A 9 54.62 -31.86 43.35
CA ARG A 9 54.01 -30.88 44.29
C ARG A 9 55.12 -29.92 44.73
N PRO A 10 54.85 -28.92 45.66
CA PRO A 10 53.86 -27.81 45.78
C PRO A 10 54.61 -26.48 46.01
N SER A 11 53.92 -25.35 46.05
CA SER A 11 54.26 -24.25 46.97
C SER A 11 53.36 -23.08 46.94
N LEU A 12 52.90 -22.73 48.12
CA LEU A 12 52.68 -21.39 48.74
C LEU A 12 51.77 -20.34 48.10
N ALA A 13 50.66 -20.20 48.73
CA ALA A 13 50.01 -18.96 49.29
C ALA A 13 50.42 -17.62 48.68
N ALA A 14 49.46 -16.96 48.01
CA ALA A 14 49.34 -15.53 48.01
C ALA A 14 47.83 -15.19 48.06
N ILE A 15 47.41 -14.70 49.21
CA ILE A 15 46.08 -14.16 49.49
C ILE A 15 45.99 -12.81 48.74
N LEU A 16 45.27 -12.77 47.63
CA LEU A 16 44.91 -11.49 46.99
C LEU A 16 43.45 -11.18 47.33
N ALA A 17 43.26 -10.22 48.23
CA ALA A 17 41.95 -9.68 48.59
C ALA A 17 41.31 -9.03 47.36
N THR A 18 40.39 -9.71 46.71
CA THR A 18 39.55 -9.12 45.64
C THR A 18 38.47 -8.29 46.31
N VAL A 19 38.62 -6.99 46.29
CA VAL A 19 37.56 -6.03 46.61
C VAL A 19 36.46 -6.16 45.61
N LEU A 20 35.36 -6.75 46.02
CA LEU A 20 34.11 -6.86 45.21
C LEU A 20 33.50 -5.47 45.20
N LEU A 21 33.76 -4.71 44.13
CA LEU A 21 33.05 -3.46 43.84
C LEU A 21 31.64 -3.81 43.42
N VAL A 22 30.71 -3.81 44.37
CA VAL A 22 29.29 -3.91 44.12
C VAL A 22 28.88 -2.62 43.36
N GLY A 23 28.81 -2.71 42.02
CA GLY A 23 28.25 -1.66 41.21
C GLY A 23 26.76 -1.50 41.53
N LEU A 24 26.44 -0.41 42.23
CA LEU A 24 25.06 0.05 42.38
C LEU A 24 24.45 0.21 40.97
N PRO A 25 23.28 -0.38 40.67
CA PRO A 25 22.60 -0.08 39.42
C PRO A 25 22.28 1.42 39.42
N ALA A 26 22.79 2.11 38.40
CA ALA A 26 22.37 3.47 38.14
C ALA A 26 20.84 3.47 37.97
N PRO A 27 20.08 4.38 38.59
CA PRO A 27 18.67 4.48 38.30
C PRO A 27 18.53 4.74 36.80
N ALA A 28 17.90 3.79 36.09
CA ALA A 28 17.46 4.00 34.73
C ALA A 28 16.62 5.30 34.80
N ALA A 29 17.06 6.33 34.11
CA ALA A 29 16.23 7.51 33.88
C ALA A 29 14.97 7.00 33.17
N ALA A 30 13.91 6.78 33.95
CA ALA A 30 12.57 6.60 33.41
C ALA A 30 12.33 7.84 32.55
N GLY A 31 12.23 7.64 31.24
CA GLY A 31 11.85 8.71 30.34
C GLY A 31 10.59 9.35 30.93
N ASP A 32 10.69 10.63 31.23
CA ASP A 32 9.57 11.40 31.73
C ASP A 32 8.54 11.63 30.62
N ASP A 33 7.83 10.54 30.25
CA ASP A 33 6.54 10.61 29.58
C ASP A 33 5.45 11.10 30.54
N GLY A 34 5.89 11.91 31.51
CA GLY A 34 5.05 12.50 32.51
C GLY A 34 3.92 13.26 31.85
N LEU A 35 2.71 12.84 32.14
CA LEU A 35 1.49 13.64 32.00
C LEU A 35 1.83 15.06 32.49
N ARG A 36 2.22 15.94 31.56
CA ARG A 36 2.39 17.35 31.87
C ARG A 36 1.02 17.87 32.22
N LEU A 37 0.76 17.96 33.53
CA LEU A 37 -0.46 18.57 34.01
C LEU A 37 -0.55 19.98 33.43
N PRO A 38 -1.72 20.38 32.93
CA PRO A 38 -1.90 21.73 32.42
C PRO A 38 -1.63 22.73 33.55
N PRO A 39 -1.13 23.94 33.25
CA PRO A 39 -0.99 25.01 34.24
C PRO A 39 -2.30 25.26 34.96
N THR A 40 -2.24 25.73 36.20
CA THR A 40 -3.42 26.00 37.04
C THR A 40 -4.44 26.85 36.26
N GLY A 41 -5.69 26.45 36.27
CA GLY A 41 -6.77 27.12 35.53
C GLY A 41 -6.94 26.75 34.05
N HIS A 42 -5.97 26.05 33.47
CA HIS A 42 -6.10 25.54 32.09
C HIS A 42 -6.84 24.21 32.07
N THR A 43 -7.56 23.97 30.98
CA THR A 43 -8.25 22.71 30.77
C THR A 43 -7.68 22.04 29.51
N LEU A 44 -7.30 20.76 29.62
CA LEU A 44 -6.82 19.98 28.49
C LEU A 44 -8.00 19.23 27.84
N LEU A 45 -8.11 19.33 26.55
CA LEU A 45 -9.19 18.73 25.75
C LEU A 45 -8.61 17.98 24.56
N ASN A 46 -9.02 16.74 24.36
CA ASN A 46 -8.72 15.99 23.15
C ASN A 46 -9.87 16.15 22.16
N LEU A 47 -9.55 16.57 20.95
CA LEU A 47 -10.50 16.81 19.87
C LEU A 47 -10.14 15.99 18.65
N SER A 48 -11.17 15.59 17.91
CA SER A 48 -11.01 15.03 16.58
C SER A 48 -12.04 15.60 15.62
N ALA A 49 -11.68 15.66 14.36
CA ALA A 49 -12.56 16.02 13.28
C ALA A 49 -12.24 15.16 12.05
N SER A 50 -13.24 14.88 11.24
CA SER A 50 -13.06 14.19 9.98
C SER A 50 -13.88 14.85 8.89
N GLU A 51 -13.38 14.76 7.67
CA GLU A 51 -14.07 15.14 6.44
C GLU A 51 -13.99 13.99 5.46
N ARG A 52 -14.99 13.91 4.59
CA ARG A 52 -15.05 12.92 3.52
C ARG A 52 -15.62 13.51 2.26
N MET A 53 -15.23 12.94 1.14
CA MET A 53 -15.73 13.29 -0.18
C MET A 53 -15.83 12.03 -1.04
N THR A 54 -16.95 11.88 -1.73
CA THR A 54 -17.15 10.83 -2.73
C THR A 54 -16.84 11.39 -4.10
N LEU A 55 -16.07 10.66 -4.89
CA LEU A 55 -15.56 11.09 -6.19
C LEU A 55 -15.68 9.97 -7.20
N PRO A 56 -15.98 10.29 -8.46
CA PRO A 56 -15.87 9.31 -9.53
C PRO A 56 -14.41 8.89 -9.71
N GLN A 57 -14.22 7.60 -9.98
CA GLN A 57 -12.92 7.03 -10.33
C GLN A 57 -12.53 7.51 -11.73
N ASP A 58 -11.28 7.95 -11.89
CA ASP A 58 -10.77 8.60 -13.10
C ASP A 58 -9.61 7.87 -13.78
N LEU A 59 -9.19 6.74 -13.24
CA LEU A 59 -8.08 5.94 -13.74
C LEU A 59 -8.51 4.49 -13.94
N LEU A 60 -8.49 4.02 -15.19
CA LEU A 60 -8.70 2.63 -15.54
C LEU A 60 -7.36 1.88 -15.54
N GLY A 61 -7.30 0.77 -14.83
CA GLY A 61 -6.18 -0.19 -14.84
C GLY A 61 -6.62 -1.50 -15.46
N ALA A 62 -5.77 -2.11 -16.29
CA ALA A 62 -5.96 -3.45 -16.80
C ALA A 62 -4.68 -4.27 -16.65
N SER A 63 -4.86 -5.52 -16.23
CA SER A 63 -3.79 -6.50 -16.10
C SER A 63 -3.96 -7.56 -17.17
N LEU A 64 -2.94 -7.73 -17.99
CA LEU A 64 -2.90 -8.78 -19.00
C LEU A 64 -1.72 -9.70 -18.73
N ARG A 65 -1.77 -10.93 -19.21
CA ARG A 65 -0.64 -11.85 -19.16
C ARG A 65 -0.55 -12.66 -20.44
N VAL A 66 0.66 -12.99 -20.83
CA VAL A 66 0.96 -13.98 -21.84
C VAL A 66 1.49 -15.24 -21.17
N GLU A 67 1.08 -16.38 -21.68
CA GLU A 67 1.48 -17.71 -21.20
C GLU A 67 2.00 -18.55 -22.36
N SER A 68 3.01 -19.38 -22.09
CA SER A 68 3.47 -20.43 -23.02
C SER A 68 3.74 -21.71 -22.25
N ARG A 69 3.53 -22.85 -22.91
CA ARG A 69 3.79 -24.19 -22.38
C ARG A 69 4.50 -25.04 -23.41
N SER A 70 5.57 -25.72 -23.02
CA SER A 70 6.32 -26.64 -23.91
C SER A 70 7.11 -27.64 -23.06
N ALA A 71 7.50 -28.75 -23.68
CA ALA A 71 8.49 -29.66 -23.11
C ALA A 71 9.91 -29.05 -23.08
N ASP A 72 10.17 -28.06 -23.93
CA ASP A 72 11.44 -27.32 -24.01
C ASP A 72 11.31 -25.95 -23.32
N PRO A 73 12.08 -25.69 -22.24
CA PRO A 73 12.05 -24.40 -21.55
C PRO A 73 12.54 -23.23 -22.42
N ARG A 74 13.45 -23.47 -23.36
CA ARG A 74 13.94 -22.42 -24.28
C ARG A 74 12.82 -21.94 -25.19
N LYS A 75 11.98 -22.87 -25.69
CA LYS A 75 10.82 -22.51 -26.49
C LYS A 75 9.83 -21.67 -25.70
N VAL A 76 9.56 -22.00 -24.44
CA VAL A 76 8.68 -21.22 -23.57
C VAL A 76 9.19 -19.77 -23.40
N GLN A 77 10.49 -19.62 -23.15
CA GLN A 77 11.11 -18.30 -22.99
C GLN A 77 11.04 -17.49 -24.29
N ASP A 78 11.35 -18.11 -25.42
CA ASP A 78 11.34 -17.45 -26.73
C ASP A 78 9.93 -16.98 -27.12
N ASP A 79 8.93 -17.83 -26.93
CA ASP A 79 7.52 -17.50 -27.20
C ASP A 79 7.06 -16.28 -26.39
N ILE A 80 7.35 -16.26 -25.07
CA ILE A 80 6.99 -15.14 -24.18
C ILE A 80 7.72 -13.86 -24.57
N ASN A 81 9.03 -13.95 -24.83
CA ASN A 81 9.83 -12.79 -25.20
C ASN A 81 9.38 -12.17 -26.53
N LYS A 82 9.03 -12.99 -27.52
CA LYS A 82 8.49 -12.54 -28.81
C LYS A 82 7.14 -11.84 -28.63
N ALA A 83 6.23 -12.46 -27.89
CA ALA A 83 4.90 -11.88 -27.63
C ALA A 83 5.03 -10.54 -26.86
N MET A 84 5.90 -10.48 -25.84
CA MET A 84 6.11 -9.26 -25.07
C MET A 84 6.75 -8.15 -25.92
N THR A 85 7.70 -8.49 -26.79
CA THR A 85 8.31 -7.51 -27.72
C THR A 85 7.27 -6.92 -28.65
N ALA A 86 6.39 -7.74 -29.22
CA ALA A 86 5.30 -7.29 -30.08
C ALA A 86 4.30 -6.40 -29.30
N ALA A 87 3.95 -6.81 -28.07
CA ALA A 87 3.07 -6.03 -27.20
C ALA A 87 3.66 -4.65 -26.89
N LEU A 88 4.93 -4.58 -26.49
CA LEU A 88 5.59 -3.31 -26.18
C LEU A 88 5.73 -2.40 -27.41
N ALA A 89 5.82 -2.95 -28.60
CA ALA A 89 5.79 -2.15 -29.84
C ALA A 89 4.41 -1.50 -30.05
N LEU A 90 3.33 -2.23 -29.78
CA LEU A 90 1.97 -1.69 -29.86
C LEU A 90 1.71 -0.63 -28.80
N THR A 91 2.13 -0.86 -27.55
CA THR A 91 1.86 0.07 -26.44
C THR A 91 2.60 1.39 -26.61
N LYS A 92 3.81 1.38 -27.16
CA LYS A 92 4.58 2.62 -27.48
C LYS A 92 3.87 3.55 -28.46
N ALA A 93 2.99 3.02 -29.31
CA ALA A 93 2.21 3.82 -30.25
C ALA A 93 1.03 4.55 -29.59
N VAL A 94 0.67 4.21 -28.35
CA VAL A 94 -0.46 4.76 -27.62
C VAL A 94 0.03 5.48 -26.36
N ALA A 95 0.57 6.69 -26.52
CA ALA A 95 1.25 7.44 -25.45
C ALA A 95 0.35 7.80 -24.25
N VAL A 96 -0.98 7.81 -24.43
CA VAL A 96 -1.95 8.11 -23.34
C VAL A 96 -2.17 6.91 -22.41
N VAL A 97 -1.65 5.73 -22.77
CA VAL A 97 -1.72 4.52 -21.95
C VAL A 97 -0.33 4.24 -21.36
N LYS A 98 -0.22 4.39 -20.06
CA LYS A 98 0.99 4.01 -19.32
C LYS A 98 1.05 2.48 -19.28
N THR A 99 2.19 1.94 -19.68
CA THR A 99 2.44 0.51 -19.74
C THR A 99 3.61 0.12 -18.87
N THR A 100 3.43 -0.90 -18.05
CA THR A 100 4.47 -1.45 -17.18
C THR A 100 4.51 -2.96 -17.30
N THR A 101 5.70 -3.53 -17.48
CA THR A 101 5.90 -4.99 -17.44
C THR A 101 5.96 -5.47 -16.00
N GLY A 102 5.24 -6.54 -15.70
CA GLY A 102 5.23 -7.17 -14.39
C GLY A 102 6.11 -8.41 -14.30
N SER A 103 5.73 -9.35 -13.44
CA SER A 103 6.50 -10.56 -13.16
C SER A 103 6.69 -11.44 -14.39
N TYR A 104 7.92 -11.93 -14.56
CA TYR A 104 8.30 -12.98 -15.52
C TYR A 104 8.63 -14.24 -14.74
N GLN A 105 8.01 -15.35 -15.06
CA GLN A 105 8.20 -16.61 -14.37
C GLN A 105 8.24 -17.76 -15.37
N VAL A 106 9.17 -18.70 -15.19
CA VAL A 106 9.22 -19.98 -15.91
C VAL A 106 9.50 -21.08 -14.90
N TYR A 107 8.66 -22.07 -14.87
CA TYR A 107 8.77 -23.19 -13.92
C TYR A 107 8.39 -24.51 -14.56
N GLU A 108 8.93 -25.61 -14.02
CA GLU A 108 8.60 -26.96 -14.42
C GLU A 108 7.30 -27.41 -13.74
N GLN A 109 6.33 -27.85 -14.52
CA GLN A 109 5.12 -28.49 -14.06
C GLN A 109 5.21 -29.99 -14.34
N ARG A 110 5.12 -30.81 -13.31
CA ARG A 110 5.03 -32.26 -13.46
C ARG A 110 3.55 -32.66 -13.55
N LEU A 111 3.17 -33.22 -14.68
CA LEU A 111 1.84 -33.78 -14.90
C LEU A 111 1.80 -35.25 -14.49
N GLU A 112 0.60 -35.83 -14.49
CA GLU A 112 0.42 -37.26 -14.27
C GLU A 112 1.23 -38.06 -15.30
N ARG A 113 1.61 -39.30 -14.96
CA ARG A 113 2.50 -40.18 -15.73
C ARG A 113 3.90 -39.67 -15.99
N ASN A 114 4.43 -38.83 -15.06
CA ASN A 114 5.80 -38.33 -15.09
C ASN A 114 6.18 -37.48 -16.33
N VAL A 115 5.18 -36.90 -16.99
CA VAL A 115 5.37 -35.96 -18.12
C VAL A 115 5.82 -34.62 -17.52
N ARG A 116 7.00 -34.13 -17.98
CA ARG A 116 7.52 -32.81 -17.61
C ARG A 116 7.07 -31.80 -18.65
N LEU A 117 6.47 -30.72 -18.18
CA LEU A 117 6.08 -29.59 -19.01
C LEU A 117 6.62 -28.31 -18.38
N TRP A 118 7.20 -27.45 -19.18
CA TRP A 118 7.59 -26.11 -18.74
C TRP A 118 6.44 -25.17 -19.04
N GLN A 119 6.10 -24.37 -18.05
CA GLN A 119 5.12 -23.29 -18.17
C GLN A 119 5.81 -21.98 -17.85
N GLY A 120 5.58 -20.98 -18.69
CA GLY A 120 6.05 -19.62 -18.46
C GLY A 120 4.92 -18.63 -18.59
N GLN A 121 5.07 -17.51 -17.90
CA GLN A 121 4.13 -16.39 -17.98
C GLN A 121 4.85 -15.05 -17.74
N GLN A 122 4.32 -14.01 -18.37
CA GLN A 122 4.70 -12.64 -18.05
C GLN A 122 3.47 -11.74 -18.05
N SER A 123 3.39 -10.83 -17.09
CA SER A 123 2.30 -9.89 -16.96
C SER A 123 2.65 -8.52 -17.57
N LEU A 124 1.59 -7.83 -18.01
CA LEU A 124 1.62 -6.48 -18.53
C LEU A 124 0.52 -5.68 -17.83
N GLN A 125 0.85 -4.51 -17.30
CA GLN A 125 -0.08 -3.60 -16.65
C GLN A 125 -0.28 -2.38 -17.55
N LEU A 126 -1.53 -2.00 -17.73
CA LEU A 126 -1.95 -0.82 -18.47
C LEU A 126 -2.70 0.11 -17.53
N GLU A 127 -2.42 1.41 -17.59
CA GLU A 127 -3.14 2.44 -16.84
C GLU A 127 -3.42 3.63 -17.75
N SER A 128 -4.65 4.14 -17.73
CA SER A 128 -5.02 5.35 -18.47
C SER A 128 -6.23 6.04 -17.87
N LYS A 129 -6.29 7.37 -18.01
CA LYS A 129 -7.50 8.16 -17.79
C LYS A 129 -8.42 8.13 -19.02
N ASP A 130 -7.86 7.81 -20.19
CA ASP A 130 -8.62 7.53 -21.41
C ASP A 130 -8.95 6.04 -21.48
N SER A 131 -10.14 5.71 -21.00
CA SER A 131 -10.62 4.33 -20.97
C SER A 131 -10.81 3.74 -22.36
N ALA A 132 -11.24 4.54 -23.35
CA ALA A 132 -11.46 4.06 -24.69
C ALA A 132 -10.14 3.64 -25.37
N ALA A 133 -9.09 4.47 -25.23
CA ALA A 133 -7.77 4.14 -25.75
C ALA A 133 -7.17 2.89 -25.07
N LEU A 134 -7.40 2.72 -23.75
CA LEU A 134 -6.92 1.55 -23.01
C LEU A 134 -7.64 0.29 -23.45
N LEU A 135 -8.97 0.33 -23.60
CA LEU A 135 -9.77 -0.82 -24.01
C LEU A 135 -9.46 -1.26 -25.44
N ASP A 136 -9.27 -0.32 -26.37
CA ASP A 136 -8.82 -0.63 -27.74
C ASP A 136 -7.46 -1.34 -27.72
N LEU A 137 -6.49 -0.77 -26.98
CA LEU A 137 -5.16 -1.36 -26.85
C LEU A 137 -5.22 -2.76 -26.23
N ALA A 138 -6.02 -2.94 -25.18
CA ALA A 138 -6.22 -4.23 -24.53
C ALA A 138 -6.80 -5.27 -25.51
N GLY A 139 -7.78 -4.89 -26.33
CA GLY A 139 -8.33 -5.75 -27.39
C GLY A 139 -7.28 -6.17 -28.41
N ARG A 140 -6.43 -5.23 -28.85
CA ARG A 140 -5.31 -5.53 -29.76
C ARG A 140 -4.29 -6.48 -29.14
N LEU A 141 -3.99 -6.30 -27.84
CA LEU A 141 -3.09 -7.22 -27.12
C LEU A 141 -3.70 -8.63 -26.97
N GLN A 142 -5.01 -8.72 -26.75
CA GLN A 142 -5.71 -10.01 -26.76
C GLN A 142 -5.58 -10.71 -28.11
N GLY A 143 -5.61 -9.96 -29.22
CA GLY A 143 -5.32 -10.48 -30.57
C GLY A 143 -3.89 -11.02 -30.73
N LEU A 144 -2.93 -10.62 -29.91
CA LEU A 144 -1.57 -11.17 -29.82
C LEU A 144 -1.44 -12.38 -28.86
N GLY A 145 -2.55 -12.87 -28.30
CA GLY A 145 -2.55 -14.00 -27.38
C GLY A 145 -2.39 -13.63 -25.90
N PHE A 146 -2.49 -12.36 -25.56
CA PHE A 146 -2.57 -11.96 -24.15
C PHE A 146 -3.96 -12.26 -23.58
N VAL A 147 -4.00 -12.75 -22.37
CA VAL A 147 -5.23 -12.98 -21.61
C VAL A 147 -5.39 -11.86 -20.59
N MET A 148 -6.55 -11.23 -20.58
CA MET A 148 -6.89 -10.26 -19.53
C MET A 148 -7.10 -11.00 -18.22
N SER A 149 -6.34 -10.65 -17.19
CA SER A 149 -6.41 -11.25 -15.86
C SER A 149 -7.17 -10.39 -14.85
N GLY A 150 -7.39 -9.13 -15.16
CA GLY A 150 -8.17 -8.23 -14.31
C GLY A 150 -8.28 -6.85 -14.93
N MET A 151 -9.34 -6.14 -14.52
CA MET A 151 -9.58 -4.75 -14.87
C MET A 151 -10.26 -4.06 -13.69
N ASN A 152 -9.80 -2.89 -13.34
CA ASN A 152 -10.33 -2.14 -12.22
C ASN A 152 -10.24 -0.64 -12.46
N TRP A 153 -11.23 0.06 -11.94
CA TRP A 153 -11.18 1.51 -11.83
C TRP A 153 -10.61 1.93 -10.49
N SER A 154 -9.96 3.07 -10.46
CA SER A 154 -9.39 3.67 -9.26
C SER A 154 -9.37 5.20 -9.38
N LEU A 155 -9.11 5.86 -8.26
CA LEU A 155 -8.81 7.30 -8.27
C LEU A 155 -7.32 7.47 -8.60
N SER A 156 -7.01 8.36 -9.54
CA SER A 156 -5.61 8.64 -9.89
C SER A 156 -4.84 9.20 -8.70
N PRO A 157 -3.53 8.86 -8.56
CA PRO A 157 -2.72 9.32 -7.43
C PRO A 157 -2.74 10.84 -7.25
N GLU A 158 -2.65 11.60 -8.34
CA GLU A 158 -2.65 13.07 -8.32
C GLU A 158 -4.00 13.60 -7.83
N ARG A 159 -5.11 12.98 -8.28
CA ARG A 159 -6.46 13.38 -7.85
C ARG A 159 -6.66 13.04 -6.37
N ALA A 160 -6.19 11.85 -5.95
CA ALA A 160 -6.27 11.42 -4.56
C ALA A 160 -5.49 12.36 -3.63
N GLU A 161 -4.29 12.79 -4.03
CA GLU A 161 -3.47 13.73 -3.26
C GLU A 161 -4.14 15.09 -3.14
N SER A 162 -4.57 15.68 -4.26
CA SER A 162 -5.27 16.97 -4.28
C SER A 162 -6.51 16.99 -3.39
N VAL A 163 -7.31 15.91 -3.42
CA VAL A 163 -8.52 15.81 -2.59
C VAL A 163 -8.18 15.63 -1.12
N ARG A 164 -7.13 14.90 -0.80
CA ARG A 164 -6.66 14.77 0.59
C ARG A 164 -6.27 16.11 1.18
N ASP A 165 -5.54 16.93 0.43
CA ASP A 165 -5.14 18.26 0.87
C ASP A 165 -6.35 19.16 1.11
N GLU A 166 -7.31 19.14 0.21
CA GLU A 166 -8.57 19.87 0.37
C GLU A 166 -9.33 19.42 1.63
N LEU A 167 -9.46 18.11 1.85
CA LEU A 167 -10.15 17.55 3.00
C LEU A 167 -9.39 17.83 4.30
N MET A 168 -8.06 17.83 4.28
CA MET A 168 -7.23 18.17 5.43
C MET A 168 -7.47 19.61 5.89
N VAL A 169 -7.52 20.57 4.96
CA VAL A 169 -7.83 21.97 5.28
C VAL A 169 -9.22 22.09 5.91
N LYS A 170 -10.22 21.42 5.35
CA LYS A 170 -11.58 21.38 5.90
C LYS A 170 -11.65 20.76 7.28
N ALA A 171 -10.96 19.61 7.49
CA ALA A 171 -10.92 18.91 8.77
C ALA A 171 -10.24 19.73 9.86
N LEU A 172 -9.13 20.42 9.54
CA LEU A 172 -8.48 21.37 10.45
C LEU A 172 -9.38 22.57 10.78
N GLY A 173 -10.12 23.10 9.81
CA GLY A 173 -11.13 24.13 10.02
C GLY A 173 -12.22 23.69 10.99
N LYS A 174 -12.74 22.48 10.82
CA LYS A 174 -13.71 21.85 11.74
C LYS A 174 -13.14 21.67 13.13
N LEU A 175 -11.89 21.21 13.23
CA LEU A 175 -11.22 21.02 14.53
C LEU A 175 -11.10 22.35 15.29
N ARG A 176 -10.67 23.42 14.61
CA ARG A 176 -10.59 24.76 15.19
C ARG A 176 -11.95 25.29 15.62
N ALA A 177 -12.98 25.11 14.80
CA ALA A 177 -14.36 25.50 15.13
C ALA A 177 -14.88 24.75 16.39
N LYS A 178 -14.60 23.44 16.50
CA LYS A 178 -14.92 22.65 17.71
C LYS A 178 -14.20 23.20 18.94
N ALA A 179 -12.89 23.47 18.85
CA ALA A 179 -12.11 24.02 19.96
C ALA A 179 -12.66 25.37 20.43
N ALA A 180 -12.98 26.28 19.49
CA ALA A 180 -13.58 27.57 19.79
C ALA A 180 -14.98 27.45 20.43
N LEU A 181 -15.80 26.51 19.94
CA LEU A 181 -17.13 26.26 20.51
C LEU A 181 -17.02 25.81 21.96
N VAL A 182 -16.17 24.82 22.23
CA VAL A 182 -16.00 24.26 23.59
C VAL A 182 -15.41 25.33 24.53
N ALA A 183 -14.41 26.10 24.09
CA ALA A 183 -13.85 27.18 24.89
C ALA A 183 -14.94 28.18 25.33
N ARG A 184 -15.75 28.64 24.39
CA ARG A 184 -16.89 29.58 24.69
C ARG A 184 -17.91 28.94 25.63
N THR A 185 -18.30 27.69 25.37
CA THR A 185 -19.31 27.00 26.21
C THR A 185 -18.86 26.82 27.66
N LEU A 186 -17.53 26.63 27.86
CA LEU A 186 -16.93 26.49 29.18
C LEU A 186 -16.51 27.82 29.82
N GLY A 187 -16.87 28.95 29.21
CA GLY A 187 -16.50 30.29 29.74
C GLY A 187 -14.99 30.57 29.76
N LYS A 188 -14.24 29.95 28.84
CA LYS A 188 -12.80 30.11 28.70
C LYS A 188 -12.49 31.25 27.75
N SER A 189 -11.39 32.01 28.05
CA SER A 189 -10.99 33.18 27.26
C SER A 189 -10.44 32.84 25.87
N GLY A 190 -9.92 31.62 25.69
CA GLY A 190 -9.35 31.16 24.41
C GLY A 190 -8.88 29.71 24.44
N TYR A 191 -8.28 29.31 23.34
CA TYR A 191 -7.69 27.96 23.20
C TYR A 191 -6.39 28.03 22.42
N GLU A 192 -5.56 27.02 22.62
CA GLU A 192 -4.35 26.76 21.88
C GLU A 192 -4.34 25.27 21.47
N LEU A 193 -4.11 25.00 20.18
CA LEU A 193 -4.00 23.63 19.69
C LEU A 193 -2.54 23.18 19.82
N THR A 194 -2.35 22.05 20.49
CA THR A 194 -1.07 21.37 20.65
C THR A 194 -1.20 19.93 20.16
N ASP A 195 -0.09 19.26 19.88
CA ASP A 195 -0.06 17.83 19.48
C ASP A 195 -1.05 17.49 18.36
N ILE A 196 -0.97 18.24 17.26
CA ILE A 196 -1.81 17.95 16.10
C ILE A 196 -1.31 16.67 15.44
N ASN A 197 -2.17 15.67 15.39
CA ASN A 197 -1.92 14.41 14.72
C ASN A 197 -2.82 14.31 13.49
N LEU A 198 -2.17 14.24 12.34
CA LEU A 198 -2.83 13.94 11.07
C LEU A 198 -2.84 12.42 10.96
N GLN A 199 -3.94 11.79 11.34
CA GLN A 199 -4.05 10.34 11.32
C GLN A 199 -3.81 9.83 9.91
N GLY A 200 -2.96 8.80 9.83
CA GLY A 200 -2.55 8.17 8.60
C GLY A 200 -3.75 7.89 7.71
N ILE A 201 -3.64 8.34 6.50
CA ILE A 201 -4.66 8.40 5.48
C ILE A 201 -5.18 6.99 5.23
N PRO A 202 -6.45 6.67 5.53
CA PRO A 202 -7.04 5.43 5.08
C PRO A 202 -6.91 5.35 3.55
N GLN A 203 -6.48 4.20 3.06
CA GLN A 203 -6.48 3.98 1.61
C GLN A 203 -7.92 4.15 1.08
N PRO A 204 -8.10 4.78 -0.09
CA PRO A 204 -9.41 4.90 -0.70
C PRO A 204 -10.08 3.53 -0.78
N MET A 205 -11.24 3.37 -0.15
CA MET A 205 -12.00 2.13 -0.26
C MET A 205 -12.95 2.24 -1.46
N PRO A 206 -12.84 1.34 -2.45
CA PRO A 206 -13.81 1.31 -3.54
C PRO A 206 -15.19 0.98 -2.99
N MET A 207 -16.15 1.84 -3.25
CA MET A 207 -17.55 1.55 -2.99
C MET A 207 -18.12 0.80 -4.20
N TYR A 208 -18.37 -0.48 -4.04
CA TYR A 208 -19.07 -1.26 -5.06
C TYR A 208 -20.55 -0.89 -4.99
N SER A 209 -21.02 -0.04 -5.88
CA SER A 209 -22.45 0.06 -6.14
C SER A 209 -22.89 -1.23 -6.81
N ALA A 210 -23.89 -1.90 -6.27
CA ALA A 210 -24.53 -3.07 -6.89
C ALA A 210 -25.28 -2.62 -8.15
N ALA A 211 -24.55 -2.40 -9.25
CA ALA A 211 -25.15 -2.17 -10.54
C ALA A 211 -25.84 -3.46 -11.01
N ARG A 212 -27.12 -3.35 -11.32
CA ARG A 212 -27.92 -4.41 -11.93
C ARG A 212 -27.26 -4.82 -13.24
N MET A 213 -26.79 -6.07 -13.31
CA MET A 213 -26.41 -6.70 -14.59
C MET A 213 -27.70 -6.96 -15.38
N GLU A 214 -27.98 -6.16 -16.38
CA GLU A 214 -28.82 -6.54 -17.49
C GLU A 214 -27.98 -7.39 -18.43
N MET A 215 -28.34 -8.67 -18.51
CA MET A 215 -27.72 -9.62 -19.46
C MET A 215 -28.17 -9.27 -20.88
N ALA A 216 -27.27 -8.64 -21.63
CA ALA A 216 -27.40 -8.57 -23.07
C ALA A 216 -26.87 -9.86 -23.69
N VAL A 217 -27.76 -10.63 -24.30
CA VAL A 217 -27.42 -11.83 -25.11
C VAL A 217 -26.86 -11.32 -26.45
N ALA A 218 -25.54 -11.38 -26.62
CA ALA A 218 -24.90 -11.13 -27.90
C ALA A 218 -24.34 -12.41 -28.46
N SER A 219 -24.84 -12.78 -29.64
CA SER A 219 -24.33 -13.84 -30.52
C SER A 219 -23.21 -13.28 -31.41
N ASP A 220 -22.21 -14.14 -31.64
CA ASP A 220 -21.24 -14.18 -32.73
C ASP A 220 -19.83 -13.65 -32.51
N SER A 221 -18.94 -14.56 -32.45
CA SER A 221 -17.54 -14.85 -32.84
C SER A 221 -16.48 -13.74 -33.03
N ALA A 222 -16.62 -12.55 -32.48
CA ALA A 222 -15.51 -11.68 -32.20
C ALA A 222 -15.46 -11.46 -30.66
N VAL A 223 -14.28 -11.58 -30.06
CA VAL A 223 -14.13 -11.25 -28.62
C VAL A 223 -14.51 -9.79 -28.46
N ALA A 224 -15.73 -9.53 -27.98
CA ALA A 224 -16.18 -8.17 -27.71
C ALA A 224 -15.22 -7.52 -26.70
N PRO A 225 -14.84 -6.25 -26.90
CA PRO A 225 -14.03 -5.54 -25.92
C PRO A 225 -14.74 -5.54 -24.58
N PRO A 226 -14.00 -5.67 -23.47
CA PRO A 226 -14.59 -5.64 -22.14
C PRO A 226 -15.28 -4.30 -21.89
N VAL A 227 -16.45 -4.33 -21.27
CA VAL A 227 -17.19 -3.12 -20.87
C VAL A 227 -16.85 -2.82 -19.42
N ALA A 228 -16.48 -1.56 -19.13
CA ALA A 228 -16.17 -1.10 -17.80
C ALA A 228 -16.76 0.29 -17.57
N GLU A 229 -17.54 0.43 -16.51
CA GLU A 229 -18.03 1.72 -16.03
C GLU A 229 -17.26 2.15 -14.77
N ALA A 230 -16.97 3.46 -14.69
CA ALA A 230 -16.32 4.04 -13.54
C ALA A 230 -17.25 3.99 -12.32
N GLY A 231 -16.75 3.48 -11.22
CA GLY A 231 -17.41 3.54 -9.93
C GLY A 231 -17.08 4.83 -9.17
N GLU A 232 -17.48 4.89 -7.90
CA GLU A 232 -17.15 5.97 -7.01
C GLU A 232 -16.20 5.48 -5.90
N THR A 233 -15.40 6.42 -5.38
CA THR A 233 -14.48 6.17 -4.26
C THR A 233 -14.71 7.23 -3.20
N GLU A 234 -14.87 6.82 -1.94
CA GLU A 234 -14.90 7.73 -0.80
C GLU A 234 -13.47 7.92 -0.27
N VAL A 235 -13.07 9.20 -0.18
CA VAL A 235 -11.82 9.61 0.47
C VAL A 235 -12.17 10.27 1.79
N THR A 236 -11.57 9.80 2.89
CA THR A 236 -11.79 10.34 4.25
C THR A 236 -10.47 10.79 4.83
N VAL A 237 -10.45 11.97 5.46
CA VAL A 237 -9.31 12.51 6.21
C VAL A 237 -9.73 12.78 7.63
N GLY A 238 -8.98 12.23 8.60
CA GLY A 238 -9.14 12.47 10.03
C GLY A 238 -8.00 13.30 10.60
N VAL A 239 -8.31 14.23 11.48
CA VAL A 239 -7.34 15.00 12.24
C VAL A 239 -7.70 14.94 13.71
N SER A 240 -6.71 14.84 14.58
CA SER A 240 -6.89 14.94 16.03
C SER A 240 -5.87 15.91 16.60
N ALA A 241 -6.25 16.57 17.65
CA ALA A 241 -5.36 17.47 18.36
C ALA A 241 -5.71 17.54 19.85
N ARG A 242 -4.74 17.93 20.63
CA ARG A 242 -4.89 18.32 22.02
C ARG A 242 -5.08 19.83 22.06
N ALA A 243 -6.15 20.30 22.69
CA ALA A 243 -6.42 21.71 22.90
C ALA A 243 -6.23 22.08 24.36
N MET A 244 -5.47 23.10 24.63
CA MET A 244 -5.34 23.70 25.95
C MET A 244 -6.22 24.97 26.00
N LEU A 245 -7.26 24.92 26.84
CA LEU A 245 -8.17 26.04 27.04
C LEU A 245 -7.59 26.99 28.11
N LYS A 246 -7.57 28.26 27.78
CA LYS A 246 -7.05 29.33 28.68
C LYS A 246 -8.14 29.80 29.67
N PRO A 247 -7.79 30.13 30.92
CA PRO A 247 -8.75 30.59 31.91
C PRO A 247 -9.54 31.81 31.46
#